data_ba7ccef62fd3b41ab3d8256fa3af1b96
#
_entry.id   ba7ccef62fd3b41ab3d8256fa3af1b96
#
_cell.length_a   1.000
_cell.length_b   1.000
_cell.length_c   1.000
_cell.angle_alpha   90.00
_cell.angle_beta   90.00
_cell.angle_gamma   90.00
#
_symmetry.space_group_name_H-M   'P 1'
#
loop_
_entity.id
_entity.type
_entity.pdbx_description
1 polymer ?
#
loop_
_entity_poly.entity_id
_entity_poly.type
_entity_poly.pdbx_seq_one_letter_code
_entity_poly.pdbx_strand_id
1 'polypeptide(L)'
;MATLETRQNVASLLRVVILFLIAVAAVSSRLFSVVRYESIIHEFDPWFNFRATKVLTQDGYYRFWNWFDPTAWYPLGRAAGGTVFPGLMVTSGTLYNILHFFHVPVNIRDICVMLAPMFSVLTVLAAYLFTSMMKDDAAGLLAALFIGIAPGYISRSVAGSYDNEAIAIFLLLFTFYLWVRSVRDGSMLFGMLTALSYFYMVAAWGGYVFITNMIPLHALVLVLMGRFSERLYVAYSSFYAIGTLASMQIPFVGFQPVRTSEHMAALGVFGLLQLIALTETVRRYVSSAQFKVLVRASVAILALAAFAALVALTYAGYIAPWTGRFYSLWDTSYAKKHIPIIASVSEHQPPAWSTYFLDLHCLALLFPAGLFFLFQELRDEHVFVVIYAVMASYFSGVMVRLILTLTPCVCVCAAVAASTLIDTYAGASPEAPKRTERTPRTKRLPIESRCLVIGCLMLVLELFVLHCTMITSMAYSSPSVVLASQQNDGSSVIIDDFREAYYWLRQNTPEDAKVMSWWDYGYQIAGLAAKELVVAVVGHLVHEAVAHRRRGLIVDAVLA
;
A
#
# COMPACT_ATOMS: atom_id res chain seq x y z
N MET A 1 -14.42 -13.35 -41.55
CA MET A 1 -14.72 -12.32 -40.51
C MET A 1 -15.46 -12.90 -39.30
N ALA A 2 -16.60 -13.59 -39.46
CA ALA A 2 -17.37 -14.17 -38.35
C ALA A 2 -16.54 -15.07 -37.39
N THR A 3 -15.61 -15.87 -37.90
CA THR A 3 -14.76 -16.75 -37.07
C THR A 3 -13.72 -16.00 -36.22
N LEU A 4 -13.22 -14.84 -36.67
CA LEU A 4 -12.27 -14.00 -35.90
C LEU A 4 -13.00 -13.27 -34.79
N GLU A 5 -14.16 -12.72 -35.06
CA GLU A 5 -15.01 -12.04 -34.06
C GLU A 5 -15.48 -13.02 -32.98
N THR A 6 -15.87 -14.24 -33.38
CA THR A 6 -16.23 -15.30 -32.42
C THR A 6 -15.04 -15.68 -31.53
N ARG A 7 -13.81 -15.78 -32.06
CA ARG A 7 -12.60 -16.07 -31.27
C ARG A 7 -12.28 -14.94 -30.29
N GLN A 8 -12.42 -13.68 -30.69
CA GLN A 8 -12.20 -12.53 -29.81
C GLN A 8 -13.24 -12.48 -28.69
N ASN A 9 -14.50 -12.75 -28.99
CA ASN A 9 -15.57 -12.78 -27.99
C ASN A 9 -15.36 -13.92 -26.99
N VAL A 10 -14.96 -15.11 -27.45
CA VAL A 10 -14.61 -16.25 -26.57
C VAL A 10 -13.40 -15.93 -25.69
N ALA A 11 -12.35 -15.33 -26.24
CA ALA A 11 -11.19 -14.93 -25.46
C ALA A 11 -11.53 -13.87 -24.41
N SER A 12 -12.41 -12.91 -24.72
CA SER A 12 -12.88 -11.91 -23.76
C SER A 12 -13.73 -12.52 -22.66
N LEU A 13 -14.62 -13.44 -23.00
CA LEU A 13 -15.40 -14.18 -22.00
C LEU A 13 -14.50 -15.00 -21.08
N LEU A 14 -13.50 -15.69 -21.64
CA LEU A 14 -12.55 -16.48 -20.87
C LEU A 14 -11.74 -15.63 -19.89
N ARG A 15 -11.30 -14.43 -20.31
CA ARG A 15 -10.64 -13.47 -19.41
C ARG A 15 -11.51 -13.08 -18.23
N VAL A 16 -12.78 -12.75 -18.48
CA VAL A 16 -13.71 -12.37 -17.41
C VAL A 16 -13.93 -13.54 -16.44
N VAL A 17 -14.10 -14.76 -16.96
CA VAL A 17 -14.25 -15.97 -16.11
C VAL A 17 -13.01 -16.23 -15.27
N ILE A 18 -11.81 -16.15 -15.88
CA ILE A 18 -10.54 -16.34 -15.15
C ILE A 18 -10.37 -15.28 -14.07
N LEU A 19 -10.63 -13.99 -14.38
CA LEU A 19 -10.56 -12.91 -13.39
C LEU A 19 -11.55 -13.12 -12.24
N PHE A 20 -12.76 -13.58 -12.53
CA PHE A 20 -13.72 -13.92 -11.50
C PHE A 20 -13.23 -15.05 -10.59
N LEU A 21 -12.67 -16.12 -11.17
CA LEU A 21 -12.11 -17.23 -10.39
C LEU A 21 -10.91 -16.78 -9.54
N ILE A 22 -10.04 -15.92 -10.08
CA ILE A 22 -8.93 -15.32 -9.31
C ILE A 22 -9.47 -14.46 -8.15
N ALA A 23 -10.50 -13.67 -8.38
CA ALA A 23 -11.13 -12.87 -7.34
C ALA A 23 -11.74 -13.75 -6.23
N VAL A 24 -12.42 -14.84 -6.59
CA VAL A 24 -12.92 -15.82 -5.64
C VAL A 24 -11.79 -16.46 -4.84
N ALA A 25 -10.71 -16.87 -5.50
CA ALA A 25 -9.52 -17.42 -4.84
C ALA A 25 -8.87 -16.41 -3.88
N ALA A 26 -8.77 -15.14 -4.29
CA ALA A 26 -8.23 -14.06 -3.46
C ALA A 26 -9.07 -13.82 -2.18
N VAL A 27 -10.39 -13.83 -2.28
CA VAL A 27 -11.27 -13.72 -1.11
C VAL A 27 -11.15 -14.97 -0.25
N SER A 28 -11.28 -16.17 -0.85
CA SER A 28 -11.30 -17.45 -0.13
C SER A 28 -10.01 -17.69 0.67
N SER A 29 -8.85 -17.34 0.10
CA SER A 29 -7.56 -17.46 0.78
C SER A 29 -7.43 -16.58 2.04
N ARG A 30 -8.27 -15.55 2.18
CA ARG A 30 -8.29 -14.63 3.33
C ARG A 30 -9.29 -15.00 4.40
N LEU A 31 -10.13 -16.00 4.16
CA LEU A 31 -11.21 -16.41 5.09
C LEU A 31 -10.80 -17.50 6.07
N PHE A 32 -9.57 -18.00 6.01
CA PHE A 32 -9.13 -19.08 6.92
C PHE A 32 -9.32 -18.74 8.40
N SER A 33 -9.11 -17.48 8.81
CA SER A 33 -9.31 -17.03 10.18
C SER A 33 -10.78 -17.13 10.61
N VAL A 34 -11.71 -16.68 9.75
CA VAL A 34 -13.15 -16.73 10.03
C VAL A 34 -13.67 -18.17 10.07
N VAL A 35 -13.16 -19.02 9.17
CA VAL A 35 -13.57 -20.44 9.11
C VAL A 35 -13.06 -21.25 10.30
N ARG A 36 -11.83 -20.97 10.77
CA ARG A 36 -11.20 -21.71 11.87
C ARG A 36 -11.63 -21.25 13.26
N TYR A 37 -11.87 -19.96 13.40
CA TYR A 37 -12.18 -19.35 14.69
C TYR A 37 -13.57 -18.75 14.68
N GLU A 38 -13.69 -17.48 14.33
CA GLU A 38 -14.96 -16.75 14.19
C GLU A 38 -14.71 -15.40 13.49
N SER A 39 -15.79 -14.63 13.26
CA SER A 39 -15.69 -13.24 12.80
C SER A 39 -15.16 -12.34 13.92
N ILE A 40 -13.84 -12.25 14.04
CA ILE A 40 -13.14 -11.46 15.07
C ILE A 40 -12.16 -10.48 14.41
N ILE A 41 -11.92 -9.37 15.09
CA ILE A 41 -10.90 -8.39 14.70
C ILE A 41 -9.56 -8.84 15.30
N HIS A 42 -8.53 -8.88 14.46
CA HIS A 42 -7.17 -9.28 14.83
C HIS A 42 -6.34 -8.10 15.30
N GLU A 43 -5.18 -8.39 15.91
CA GLU A 43 -4.14 -7.44 16.28
C GLU A 43 -4.60 -6.33 17.26
N PHE A 44 -3.84 -5.24 17.34
CA PHE A 44 -4.05 -4.16 18.33
C PHE A 44 -4.67 -2.92 17.69
N ASP A 45 -4.03 -2.34 16.68
CA ASP A 45 -4.49 -1.14 15.98
C ASP A 45 -5.89 -1.31 15.34
N PRO A 46 -6.24 -2.47 14.76
CA PRO A 46 -7.58 -2.75 14.25
C PRO A 46 -8.71 -2.54 15.26
N TRP A 47 -8.46 -2.78 16.55
CA TRP A 47 -9.45 -2.52 17.61
C TRP A 47 -9.70 -1.02 17.82
N PHE A 48 -8.67 -0.20 17.71
CA PHE A 48 -8.86 1.26 17.73
C PHE A 48 -9.64 1.73 16.50
N ASN A 49 -9.27 1.24 15.31
CA ASN A 49 -9.96 1.55 14.06
C ASN A 49 -11.43 1.15 14.10
N PHE A 50 -11.74 -0.04 14.64
CA PHE A 50 -13.10 -0.51 14.83
C PHE A 50 -13.91 0.38 15.80
N ARG A 51 -13.30 0.76 16.93
CA ARG A 51 -13.93 1.66 17.89
C ARG A 51 -14.21 3.03 17.27
N ALA A 52 -13.25 3.58 16.54
CA ALA A 52 -13.42 4.82 15.79
C ALA A 52 -14.57 4.72 14.76
N THR A 53 -14.68 3.58 14.07
CA THR A 53 -15.77 3.31 13.13
C THR A 53 -17.13 3.22 13.84
N LYS A 54 -17.19 2.64 15.03
CA LYS A 54 -18.41 2.63 15.83
C LYS A 54 -18.86 4.06 16.20
N VAL A 55 -17.95 4.90 16.64
CA VAL A 55 -18.24 6.32 16.94
C VAL A 55 -18.76 7.02 15.68
N LEU A 56 -18.12 6.80 14.51
CA LEU A 56 -18.57 7.39 13.25
C LEU A 56 -19.99 6.96 12.88
N THR A 57 -20.32 5.67 13.05
CA THR A 57 -21.65 5.13 12.67
C THR A 57 -22.75 5.50 13.66
N GLN A 58 -22.42 5.66 14.94
CA GLN A 58 -23.39 5.98 16.00
C GLN A 58 -23.62 7.50 16.14
N ASP A 59 -22.54 8.28 16.15
CA ASP A 59 -22.58 9.72 16.45
C ASP A 59 -22.57 10.59 15.20
N GLY A 60 -22.23 10.01 14.04
CA GLY A 60 -22.14 10.70 12.78
C GLY A 60 -20.80 11.39 12.55
N TYR A 61 -20.61 11.83 11.28
CA TYR A 61 -19.32 12.33 10.79
C TYR A 61 -18.80 13.57 11.53
N TYR A 62 -19.68 14.54 11.83
CA TYR A 62 -19.25 15.78 12.49
C TYR A 62 -18.76 15.56 13.93
N ARG A 63 -19.40 14.66 14.67
CA ARG A 63 -18.95 14.30 16.02
C ARG A 63 -17.67 13.50 15.97
N PHE A 64 -17.56 12.56 15.04
CA PHE A 64 -16.33 11.80 14.81
C PHE A 64 -15.13 12.72 14.52
N TRP A 65 -15.32 13.77 13.73
CA TRP A 65 -14.26 14.71 13.38
C TRP A 65 -13.66 15.45 14.56
N ASN A 66 -14.48 15.74 15.56
CA ASN A 66 -14.09 16.39 16.79
C ASN A 66 -13.95 15.42 17.97
N TRP A 67 -13.95 14.12 17.72
CA TRP A 67 -13.93 13.11 18.75
C TRP A 67 -12.62 13.14 19.53
N PHE A 68 -12.77 13.33 20.84
CA PHE A 68 -11.71 13.16 21.82
C PHE A 68 -11.94 11.85 22.58
N ASP A 69 -10.92 10.98 22.61
CA ASP A 69 -10.96 9.71 23.34
C ASP A 69 -10.31 9.86 24.71
N PRO A 70 -11.09 9.96 25.79
CA PRO A 70 -10.54 10.07 27.15
C PRO A 70 -10.00 8.75 27.69
N THR A 71 -10.37 7.61 27.09
CA THR A 71 -10.03 6.28 27.60
C THR A 71 -8.68 5.77 27.08
N ALA A 72 -8.15 6.39 26.02
CA ALA A 72 -6.83 6.08 25.50
C ALA A 72 -5.78 6.99 26.16
N TRP A 73 -4.62 6.42 26.53
CA TRP A 73 -3.46 7.17 27.04
C TRP A 73 -3.76 8.00 28.30
N TYR A 74 -4.52 7.42 29.22
CA TYR A 74 -4.83 8.12 30.49
C TYR A 74 -3.56 8.59 31.23
N PRO A 75 -3.49 9.83 31.80
CA PRO A 75 -4.59 10.80 31.93
C PRO A 75 -4.73 11.79 30.76
N LEU A 76 -3.89 11.69 29.72
CA LEU A 76 -3.81 12.67 28.63
C LEU A 76 -5.00 12.59 27.70
N GLY A 77 -5.54 11.40 27.43
CA GLY A 77 -6.50 11.17 26.37
C GLY A 77 -5.90 11.35 24.98
N ARG A 78 -6.72 11.19 23.96
CA ARG A 78 -6.31 11.37 22.55
C ARG A 78 -7.37 12.14 21.77
N ALA A 79 -6.96 13.23 21.10
CA ALA A 79 -7.78 13.87 20.08
C ALA A 79 -7.79 12.97 18.82
N ALA A 80 -8.73 12.03 18.74
CA ALA A 80 -8.73 11.00 17.72
C ALA A 80 -9.19 11.52 16.36
N GLY A 81 -10.30 12.26 16.29
CA GLY A 81 -10.90 12.66 15.02
C GLY A 81 -9.99 13.44 14.09
N GLY A 82 -9.17 14.36 14.62
CA GLY A 82 -8.23 15.18 13.83
C GLY A 82 -6.84 14.57 13.63
N THR A 83 -6.54 13.40 14.20
CA THR A 83 -5.19 12.78 14.19
C THR A 83 -5.14 11.39 13.56
N VAL A 84 -6.26 10.94 12.98
CA VAL A 84 -6.36 9.66 12.26
C VAL A 84 -6.61 9.88 10.78
N PHE A 85 -6.24 8.91 9.98
CA PHE A 85 -6.63 8.84 8.58
C PHE A 85 -8.07 8.33 8.48
N PRO A 86 -9.04 9.15 8.05
CA PRO A 86 -10.46 8.82 8.17
C PRO A 86 -10.94 7.82 7.11
N GLY A 87 -10.15 7.55 6.06
CA GLY A 87 -10.58 6.81 4.87
C GLY A 87 -11.11 5.42 5.16
N LEU A 88 -10.47 4.68 6.05
CA LEU A 88 -10.90 3.34 6.44
C LEU A 88 -12.28 3.37 7.13
N MET A 89 -12.43 4.24 8.14
CA MET A 89 -13.65 4.37 8.93
C MET A 89 -14.82 4.89 8.09
N VAL A 90 -14.55 5.90 7.24
CA VAL A 90 -15.56 6.48 6.34
C VAL A 90 -16.02 5.44 5.32
N THR A 91 -15.11 4.63 4.78
CA THR A 91 -15.44 3.56 3.83
C THR A 91 -16.36 2.53 4.48
N SER A 92 -16.01 2.04 5.66
CA SER A 92 -16.82 1.07 6.40
C SER A 92 -18.16 1.63 6.85
N GLY A 93 -18.17 2.88 7.36
CA GLY A 93 -19.40 3.55 7.76
C GLY A 93 -20.34 3.85 6.59
N THR A 94 -19.78 4.22 5.43
CA THR A 94 -20.57 4.41 4.21
C THR A 94 -21.18 3.10 3.74
N LEU A 95 -20.39 2.02 3.71
CA LEU A 95 -20.88 0.69 3.35
C LEU A 95 -21.98 0.20 4.31
N TYR A 96 -21.80 0.43 5.61
CA TYR A 96 -22.80 0.14 6.63
C TYR A 96 -24.11 0.88 6.34
N ASN A 97 -24.05 2.19 6.09
CA ASN A 97 -25.25 3.00 5.79
C ASN A 97 -25.92 2.57 4.48
N ILE A 98 -25.16 2.24 3.44
CA ILE A 98 -25.71 1.73 2.17
C ILE A 98 -26.45 0.40 2.39
N LEU A 99 -25.86 -0.56 3.10
CA LEU A 99 -26.48 -1.86 3.36
C LEU A 99 -27.76 -1.72 4.19
N HIS A 100 -27.74 -0.85 5.21
CA HIS A 100 -28.92 -0.58 6.03
C HIS A 100 -30.02 0.17 5.27
N PHE A 101 -29.66 1.04 4.33
CA PHE A 101 -30.61 1.68 3.41
C PHE A 101 -31.36 0.63 2.55
N PHE A 102 -30.68 -0.44 2.16
CA PHE A 102 -31.29 -1.58 1.47
C PHE A 102 -31.91 -2.63 2.41
N HIS A 103 -32.07 -2.30 3.71
CA HIS A 103 -32.62 -3.21 4.71
C HIS A 103 -31.84 -4.53 4.90
N VAL A 104 -30.54 -4.52 4.63
CA VAL A 104 -29.65 -5.67 4.91
C VAL A 104 -29.11 -5.54 6.33
N PRO A 105 -29.53 -6.38 7.30
CA PRO A 105 -29.17 -6.25 8.72
C PRO A 105 -27.78 -6.85 8.99
N VAL A 106 -26.73 -6.13 8.61
CA VAL A 106 -25.33 -6.54 8.83
C VAL A 106 -24.74 -5.76 9.99
N ASN A 107 -24.03 -6.44 10.89
CA ASN A 107 -23.32 -5.79 11.98
C ASN A 107 -22.10 -5.04 11.44
N ILE A 108 -21.79 -3.87 11.98
CA ILE A 108 -20.60 -3.09 11.59
C ILE A 108 -19.31 -3.88 11.81
N ARG A 109 -19.22 -4.77 12.80
CA ARG A 109 -18.08 -5.65 13.02
C ARG A 109 -17.82 -6.56 11.82
N ASP A 110 -18.87 -7.16 11.26
CA ASP A 110 -18.74 -8.10 10.15
C ASP A 110 -18.32 -7.37 8.87
N ILE A 111 -18.77 -6.12 8.67
CA ILE A 111 -18.29 -5.25 7.59
C ILE A 111 -16.80 -4.96 7.77
N CYS A 112 -16.36 -4.61 8.97
CA CYS A 112 -14.94 -4.34 9.26
C CYS A 112 -14.07 -5.59 9.05
N VAL A 113 -14.55 -6.78 9.45
CA VAL A 113 -13.83 -8.04 9.27
C VAL A 113 -13.69 -8.40 7.79
N MET A 114 -14.74 -8.17 6.98
CA MET A 114 -14.76 -8.55 5.56
C MET A 114 -14.19 -7.47 4.62
N LEU A 115 -13.86 -6.28 5.12
CA LEU A 115 -13.44 -5.17 4.27
C LEU A 115 -12.16 -5.50 3.50
N ALA A 116 -11.12 -6.01 4.17
CA ALA A 116 -9.85 -6.36 3.56
C ALA A 116 -9.98 -7.45 2.47
N PRO A 117 -10.67 -8.59 2.70
CA PRO A 117 -11.00 -9.55 1.66
C PRO A 117 -11.73 -8.94 0.46
N MET A 118 -12.71 -8.06 0.68
CA MET A 118 -13.45 -7.41 -0.42
C MET A 118 -12.55 -6.48 -1.25
N PHE A 119 -11.68 -5.71 -0.60
CA PHE A 119 -10.73 -4.85 -1.30
C PHE A 119 -9.65 -5.64 -2.07
N SER A 120 -9.39 -6.89 -1.70
CA SER A 120 -8.48 -7.76 -2.45
C SER A 120 -8.97 -8.01 -3.89
N VAL A 121 -10.28 -8.05 -4.12
CA VAL A 121 -10.87 -8.16 -5.47
C VAL A 121 -10.50 -6.94 -6.32
N LEU A 122 -10.62 -5.73 -5.74
CA LEU A 122 -10.25 -4.50 -6.43
C LEU A 122 -8.74 -4.43 -6.71
N THR A 123 -7.91 -4.95 -5.79
CA THR A 123 -6.46 -5.04 -5.97
C THR A 123 -6.09 -5.99 -7.12
N VAL A 124 -6.76 -7.14 -7.21
CA VAL A 124 -6.62 -8.10 -8.33
C VAL A 124 -6.95 -7.44 -9.66
N LEU A 125 -8.06 -6.70 -9.73
CA LEU A 125 -8.46 -5.96 -10.94
C LEU A 125 -7.46 -4.85 -11.30
N ALA A 126 -6.97 -4.10 -10.30
CA ALA A 126 -5.96 -3.06 -10.52
C ALA A 126 -4.64 -3.65 -11.03
N ALA A 127 -4.21 -4.78 -10.49
CA ALA A 127 -3.01 -5.50 -10.96
C ALA A 127 -3.16 -5.99 -12.40
N TYR A 128 -4.33 -6.55 -12.74
CA TYR A 128 -4.64 -6.93 -14.12
C TYR A 128 -4.52 -5.74 -15.07
N LEU A 129 -5.22 -4.64 -14.76
CA LEU A 129 -5.24 -3.44 -15.60
C LEU A 129 -3.84 -2.81 -15.75
N PHE A 130 -3.09 -2.74 -14.66
CA PHE A 130 -1.74 -2.17 -14.67
C PHE A 130 -0.77 -3.01 -15.48
N THR A 131 -0.76 -4.34 -15.27
CA THR A 131 0.18 -5.24 -15.94
C THR A 131 -0.15 -5.46 -17.41
N SER A 132 -1.45 -5.46 -17.77
CA SER A 132 -1.86 -5.54 -19.19
C SER A 132 -1.40 -4.32 -20.00
N MET A 133 -1.17 -3.16 -19.37
CA MET A 133 -0.54 -2.02 -20.03
C MET A 133 0.97 -2.21 -20.24
N MET A 134 1.64 -2.97 -19.36
CA MET A 134 3.08 -3.22 -19.47
C MET A 134 3.40 -4.20 -20.60
N LYS A 135 2.59 -5.24 -20.76
CA LYS A 135 2.81 -6.25 -21.80
C LYS A 135 1.54 -6.62 -22.54
N ASP A 136 0.74 -7.52 -21.97
CA ASP A 136 -0.46 -8.08 -22.57
C ASP A 136 -1.45 -8.59 -21.49
N ASP A 137 -2.63 -9.02 -21.92
CA ASP A 137 -3.67 -9.54 -21.04
C ASP A 137 -3.26 -10.82 -20.30
N ALA A 138 -2.39 -11.65 -20.88
CA ALA A 138 -1.92 -12.88 -20.24
C ALA A 138 -1.01 -12.56 -19.05
N ALA A 139 -0.07 -11.61 -19.21
CA ALA A 139 0.71 -11.07 -18.10
C ALA A 139 -0.19 -10.42 -17.04
N GLY A 140 -1.23 -9.71 -17.46
CA GLY A 140 -2.23 -9.13 -16.56
C GLY A 140 -2.93 -10.18 -15.68
N LEU A 141 -3.38 -11.30 -16.26
CA LEU A 141 -4.01 -12.40 -15.52
C LEU A 141 -3.05 -13.07 -14.53
N LEU A 142 -1.78 -13.25 -14.93
CA LEU A 142 -0.76 -13.79 -14.02
C LEU A 142 -0.48 -12.85 -12.85
N ALA A 143 -0.37 -11.54 -13.10
CA ALA A 143 -0.18 -10.56 -12.03
C ALA A 143 -1.36 -10.52 -11.07
N ALA A 144 -2.58 -10.59 -11.59
CA ALA A 144 -3.81 -10.70 -10.81
C ALA A 144 -3.80 -11.93 -9.90
N LEU A 145 -3.39 -13.09 -10.44
CA LEU A 145 -3.26 -14.32 -9.66
C LEU A 145 -2.19 -14.17 -8.58
N PHE A 146 -1.01 -13.70 -8.93
CA PHE A 146 0.10 -13.58 -7.99
C PHE A 146 -0.25 -12.66 -6.82
N ILE A 147 -0.77 -11.45 -7.08
CA ILE A 147 -1.15 -10.52 -6.00
C ILE A 147 -2.34 -11.06 -5.18
N GLY A 148 -3.25 -11.81 -5.82
CA GLY A 148 -4.41 -12.39 -5.17
C GLY A 148 -4.05 -13.37 -4.07
N ILE A 149 -2.97 -14.14 -4.24
CA ILE A 149 -2.57 -15.23 -3.33
C ILE A 149 -1.21 -15.04 -2.66
N ALA A 150 -0.44 -13.97 -2.99
CA ALA A 150 0.88 -13.74 -2.41
C ALA A 150 0.79 -13.46 -0.89
N PRO A 151 1.54 -14.21 -0.05
CA PRO A 151 1.56 -14.02 1.40
C PRO A 151 1.95 -12.59 1.80
N GLY A 152 2.89 -11.96 1.09
CA GLY A 152 3.33 -10.59 1.37
C GLY A 152 2.22 -9.53 1.28
N TYR A 153 1.11 -9.79 0.57
CA TYR A 153 -0.08 -8.95 0.61
C TYR A 153 -1.15 -9.51 1.56
N ILE A 154 -1.30 -10.84 1.63
CA ILE A 154 -2.30 -11.48 2.49
C ILE A 154 -2.02 -11.16 3.96
N SER A 155 -0.76 -11.07 4.37
CA SER A 155 -0.34 -10.78 5.76
C SER A 155 -1.06 -9.58 6.38
N ARG A 156 -1.46 -8.59 5.57
CA ARG A 156 -2.17 -7.38 6.01
C ARG A 156 -3.59 -7.26 5.43
N SER A 157 -4.12 -8.33 4.83
CA SER A 157 -5.45 -8.33 4.21
C SER A 157 -6.30 -9.55 4.54
N VAL A 158 -5.95 -10.30 5.57
CA VAL A 158 -6.74 -11.42 6.12
C VAL A 158 -8.06 -10.87 6.68
N ALA A 159 -9.11 -11.68 6.68
CA ALA A 159 -10.38 -11.33 7.31
C ALA A 159 -10.18 -11.07 8.81
N GLY A 160 -10.57 -9.89 9.27
CA GLY A 160 -10.32 -9.42 10.63
C GLY A 160 -9.10 -8.49 10.77
N SER A 161 -8.23 -8.39 9.78
CA SER A 161 -7.16 -7.39 9.73
C SER A 161 -7.74 -6.04 9.28
N TYR A 162 -8.38 -5.35 10.20
CA TYR A 162 -9.06 -4.07 9.95
C TYR A 162 -8.10 -2.90 10.16
N ASP A 163 -7.10 -2.81 9.27
CA ASP A 163 -6.11 -1.73 9.30
C ASP A 163 -6.11 -0.93 7.99
N ASN A 164 -5.42 0.19 8.00
CA ASN A 164 -5.34 1.13 6.88
C ASN A 164 -4.84 0.48 5.59
N GLU A 165 -3.93 -0.48 5.70
CA GLU A 165 -3.40 -1.26 4.60
C GLU A 165 -4.47 -2.06 3.84
N ALA A 166 -5.58 -2.41 4.51
CA ALA A 166 -6.68 -3.16 3.90
C ALA A 166 -7.21 -2.51 2.60
N ILE A 167 -7.24 -1.17 2.56
CA ILE A 167 -7.67 -0.41 1.39
C ILE A 167 -6.51 0.27 0.64
N ALA A 168 -5.39 0.53 1.33
CA ALA A 168 -4.29 1.33 0.81
C ALA A 168 -3.55 0.64 -0.35
N ILE A 169 -3.37 -0.68 -0.33
CA ILE A 169 -2.64 -1.40 -1.39
C ILE A 169 -3.40 -1.38 -2.71
N PHE A 170 -4.73 -1.50 -2.66
CA PHE A 170 -5.56 -1.25 -3.83
C PHE A 170 -5.35 0.16 -4.38
N LEU A 171 -5.44 1.18 -3.51
CA LEU A 171 -5.31 2.58 -3.92
C LEU A 171 -3.93 2.91 -4.46
N LEU A 172 -2.88 2.32 -3.89
CA LEU A 172 -1.51 2.45 -4.38
C LEU A 172 -1.41 1.98 -5.84
N LEU A 173 -1.83 0.74 -6.10
CA LEU A 173 -1.70 0.14 -7.42
C LEU A 173 -2.64 0.78 -8.43
N PHE A 174 -3.86 1.11 -8.02
CA PHE A 174 -4.85 1.78 -8.88
C PHE A 174 -4.44 3.21 -9.24
N THR A 175 -3.86 3.96 -8.29
CA THR A 175 -3.31 5.30 -8.58
C THR A 175 -2.16 5.22 -9.59
N PHE A 176 -1.28 4.22 -9.47
CA PHE A 176 -0.19 4.00 -10.42
C PHE A 176 -0.70 3.60 -11.81
N TYR A 177 -1.72 2.76 -11.88
CA TYR A 177 -2.39 2.44 -13.14
C TYR A 177 -2.95 3.69 -13.82
N LEU A 178 -3.72 4.50 -13.09
CA LEU A 178 -4.32 5.72 -13.61
C LEU A 178 -3.27 6.75 -14.04
N TRP A 179 -2.19 6.88 -13.26
CA TRP A 179 -1.06 7.75 -13.58
C TRP A 179 -0.40 7.37 -14.91
N VAL A 180 0.01 6.11 -15.03
CA VAL A 180 0.67 5.62 -16.25
C VAL A 180 -0.26 5.76 -17.46
N ARG A 181 -1.54 5.49 -17.28
CA ARG A 181 -2.54 5.69 -18.32
C ARG A 181 -2.72 7.14 -18.71
N SER A 182 -2.72 8.04 -17.74
CA SER A 182 -2.80 9.48 -17.98
C SER A 182 -1.61 9.99 -18.83
N VAL A 183 -0.40 9.53 -18.53
CA VAL A 183 0.81 9.89 -19.30
C VAL A 183 0.74 9.31 -20.71
N ARG A 184 0.34 8.05 -20.86
CA ARG A 184 0.23 7.38 -22.18
C ARG A 184 -0.79 8.02 -23.08
N ASP A 185 -1.99 8.28 -22.55
CA ASP A 185 -3.13 8.78 -23.34
C ASP A 185 -3.11 10.32 -23.44
N GLY A 186 -2.35 11.03 -22.58
CA GLY A 186 -2.33 12.50 -22.50
C GLY A 186 -3.67 13.08 -22.01
N SER A 187 -4.44 12.30 -21.26
CA SER A 187 -5.81 12.64 -20.89
C SER A 187 -5.88 13.36 -19.56
N MET A 188 -6.44 14.58 -19.56
CA MET A 188 -6.74 15.32 -18.34
C MET A 188 -7.71 14.56 -17.42
N LEU A 189 -8.68 13.83 -17.98
CA LEU A 189 -9.63 13.03 -17.21
C LEU A 189 -8.91 11.97 -16.37
N PHE A 190 -7.98 11.21 -16.98
CA PHE A 190 -7.19 10.24 -16.22
C PHE A 190 -6.26 10.92 -15.22
N GLY A 191 -5.73 12.12 -15.50
CA GLY A 191 -5.01 12.93 -14.52
C GLY A 191 -5.86 13.30 -13.30
N MET A 192 -7.09 13.73 -13.52
CA MET A 192 -8.06 14.00 -12.45
C MET A 192 -8.45 12.75 -11.66
N LEU A 193 -8.68 11.62 -12.34
CA LEU A 193 -8.96 10.34 -11.67
C LEU A 193 -7.76 9.87 -10.84
N THR A 194 -6.54 10.08 -11.33
CA THR A 194 -5.31 9.84 -10.55
C THR A 194 -5.29 10.68 -9.28
N ALA A 195 -5.65 11.98 -9.38
CA ALA A 195 -5.72 12.89 -8.24
C ALA A 195 -6.79 12.46 -7.23
N LEU A 196 -7.95 11.99 -7.67
CA LEU A 196 -9.03 11.49 -6.80
C LEU A 196 -8.65 10.18 -6.10
N SER A 197 -8.02 9.24 -6.83
CA SER A 197 -7.51 8.01 -6.24
C SER A 197 -6.39 8.31 -5.22
N TYR A 198 -5.50 9.24 -5.54
CA TYR A 198 -4.48 9.73 -4.62
C TYR A 198 -5.10 10.41 -3.38
N PHE A 199 -6.12 11.25 -3.53
CA PHE A 199 -6.84 11.85 -2.42
C PHE A 199 -7.43 10.80 -1.47
N TYR A 200 -8.04 9.74 -2.03
CA TYR A 200 -8.55 8.64 -1.23
C TYR A 200 -7.41 7.89 -0.52
N MET A 201 -6.27 7.70 -1.18
CA MET A 201 -5.08 7.13 -0.54
C MET A 201 -4.56 8.00 0.62
N VAL A 202 -4.53 9.34 0.46
CA VAL A 202 -4.16 10.29 1.53
C VAL A 202 -5.11 10.17 2.72
N ALA A 203 -6.41 10.02 2.45
CA ALA A 203 -7.40 9.81 3.50
C ALA A 203 -7.25 8.44 4.21
N ALA A 204 -6.65 7.45 3.55
CA ALA A 204 -6.57 6.08 4.02
C ALA A 204 -5.28 5.77 4.80
N TRP A 205 -4.11 6.19 4.32
CA TRP A 205 -2.85 5.71 4.86
C TRP A 205 -1.68 6.68 4.67
N GLY A 206 -0.83 6.81 5.71
CA GLY A 206 0.37 7.64 5.65
C GLY A 206 1.38 7.26 4.57
N GLY A 207 1.30 6.04 4.02
CA GLY A 207 2.08 5.60 2.87
C GLY A 207 1.79 6.36 1.56
N TYR A 208 0.83 7.29 1.54
CA TYR A 208 0.59 8.19 0.40
C TYR A 208 1.84 9.00 0.01
N VAL A 209 2.74 9.25 0.96
CA VAL A 209 4.01 9.94 0.73
C VAL A 209 4.86 9.19 -0.32
N PHE A 210 4.75 7.88 -0.38
CA PHE A 210 5.41 7.08 -1.42
C PHE A 210 4.90 7.46 -2.82
N ILE A 211 3.58 7.60 -3.01
CA ILE A 211 2.98 8.04 -4.29
C ILE A 211 3.41 9.47 -4.63
N THR A 212 3.37 10.37 -3.63
CA THR A 212 3.75 11.78 -3.79
C THR A 212 5.19 11.97 -4.27
N ASN A 213 6.07 11.02 -3.99
CA ASN A 213 7.46 11.08 -4.44
C ASN A 213 7.70 10.24 -5.71
N MET A 214 6.99 9.13 -5.90
CA MET A 214 7.15 8.26 -7.06
C MET A 214 6.69 8.90 -8.36
N ILE A 215 5.54 9.56 -8.37
CA ILE A 215 5.00 10.22 -9.56
C ILE A 215 5.91 11.37 -10.04
N PRO A 216 6.34 12.31 -9.17
CA PRO A 216 7.30 13.34 -9.58
C PRO A 216 8.64 12.77 -10.03
N LEU A 217 9.14 11.75 -9.35
CA LEU A 217 10.41 11.11 -9.74
C LEU A 217 10.33 10.52 -11.15
N HIS A 218 9.24 9.86 -11.49
CA HIS A 218 9.00 9.37 -12.85
C HIS A 218 8.95 10.52 -13.87
N ALA A 219 8.19 11.58 -13.57
CA ALA A 219 8.10 12.75 -14.44
C ALA A 219 9.48 13.41 -14.65
N LEU A 220 10.26 13.55 -13.57
CA LEU A 220 11.63 14.09 -13.62
C LEU A 220 12.55 13.21 -14.47
N VAL A 221 12.51 11.89 -14.28
CA VAL A 221 13.34 10.95 -15.05
C VAL A 221 13.00 11.02 -16.55
N LEU A 222 11.71 11.08 -16.91
CA LEU A 222 11.31 11.26 -18.31
C LEU A 222 11.83 12.57 -18.90
N VAL A 223 11.81 13.67 -18.14
CA VAL A 223 12.40 14.95 -18.57
C VAL A 223 13.91 14.83 -18.76
N LEU A 224 14.63 14.20 -17.82
CA LEU A 224 16.08 13.98 -17.91
C LEU A 224 16.47 13.07 -19.07
N MET A 225 15.62 12.10 -19.43
CA MET A 225 15.78 11.25 -20.61
C MET A 225 15.46 11.98 -21.94
N GLY A 226 15.08 13.26 -21.88
CA GLY A 226 14.67 14.03 -23.06
C GLY A 226 13.30 13.63 -23.62
N ARG A 227 12.48 12.94 -22.84
CA ARG A 227 11.14 12.48 -23.24
C ARG A 227 10.01 13.39 -22.73
N PHE A 228 10.29 14.69 -22.60
CA PHE A 228 9.23 15.65 -22.28
C PHE A 228 8.17 15.66 -23.40
N SER A 229 6.90 15.64 -23.02
CA SER A 229 5.76 15.69 -23.95
C SER A 229 4.63 16.52 -23.35
N GLU A 230 3.77 17.08 -24.23
CA GLU A 230 2.55 17.77 -23.80
C GLU A 230 1.64 16.83 -22.97
N ARG A 231 1.67 15.53 -23.27
CA ARG A 231 0.92 14.49 -22.50
C ARG A 231 1.39 14.42 -21.05
N LEU A 232 2.71 14.38 -20.84
CA LEU A 232 3.30 14.38 -19.50
C LEU A 232 2.96 15.67 -18.74
N TYR A 233 3.01 16.82 -19.41
CA TYR A 233 2.65 18.11 -18.83
C TYR A 233 1.19 18.14 -18.36
N VAL A 234 0.24 17.72 -19.20
CA VAL A 234 -1.20 17.68 -18.86
C VAL A 234 -1.45 16.70 -17.73
N ALA A 235 -0.89 15.49 -17.81
CA ALA A 235 -1.07 14.45 -16.80
C ALA A 235 -0.57 14.91 -15.43
N TYR A 236 0.65 15.45 -15.37
CA TYR A 236 1.24 15.86 -14.10
C TYR A 236 0.59 17.12 -13.51
N SER A 237 0.31 18.13 -14.34
CA SER A 237 -0.30 19.37 -13.88
C SER A 237 -1.71 19.15 -13.33
N SER A 238 -2.52 18.33 -13.99
CA SER A 238 -3.86 17.99 -13.51
C SER A 238 -3.82 17.15 -12.22
N PHE A 239 -2.92 16.15 -12.16
CA PHE A 239 -2.73 15.34 -10.96
C PHE A 239 -2.28 16.20 -9.77
N TYR A 240 -1.21 16.99 -9.95
CA TYR A 240 -0.61 17.73 -8.85
C TYR A 240 -1.53 18.82 -8.31
N ALA A 241 -2.12 19.63 -9.18
CA ALA A 241 -2.99 20.73 -8.76
C ALA A 241 -4.22 20.21 -7.98
N ILE A 242 -4.95 19.26 -8.54
CA ILE A 242 -6.16 18.73 -7.93
C ILE A 242 -5.81 17.85 -6.70
N GLY A 243 -4.81 16.98 -6.83
CA GLY A 243 -4.41 16.06 -5.75
C GLY A 243 -3.89 16.80 -4.52
N THR A 244 -3.08 17.84 -4.71
CA THR A 244 -2.56 18.65 -3.60
C THR A 244 -3.69 19.41 -2.89
N LEU A 245 -4.56 20.10 -3.64
CA LEU A 245 -5.69 20.82 -3.04
C LEU A 245 -6.66 19.89 -2.32
N ALA A 246 -6.93 18.72 -2.88
CA ALA A 246 -7.78 17.72 -2.25
C ALA A 246 -7.13 17.15 -0.97
N SER A 247 -5.83 16.83 -1.00
CA SER A 247 -5.12 16.28 0.16
C SER A 247 -5.12 17.22 1.37
N MET A 248 -5.10 18.53 1.13
CA MET A 248 -5.19 19.54 2.19
C MET A 248 -6.53 19.54 2.94
N GLN A 249 -7.57 18.93 2.39
CA GLN A 249 -8.88 18.81 3.02
C GLN A 249 -8.92 17.76 4.13
N ILE A 250 -7.91 16.87 4.19
CA ILE A 250 -7.79 15.88 5.26
C ILE A 250 -7.17 16.57 6.50
N PRO A 251 -7.83 16.64 7.66
CA PRO A 251 -7.36 17.42 8.81
C PRO A 251 -5.98 17.02 9.30
N PHE A 252 -5.71 15.72 9.35
CA PHE A 252 -4.41 15.20 9.77
C PHE A 252 -3.27 15.65 8.84
N VAL A 253 -3.56 15.83 7.56
CA VAL A 253 -2.59 16.26 6.54
C VAL A 253 -2.54 17.80 6.46
N GLY A 254 -3.70 18.46 6.35
CA GLY A 254 -3.78 19.93 6.30
C GLY A 254 -2.78 20.55 5.33
N PHE A 255 -1.96 21.49 5.82
CA PHE A 255 -0.97 22.19 5.01
C PHE A 255 0.39 21.46 4.87
N GLN A 256 0.51 20.21 5.29
CA GLN A 256 1.75 19.43 5.13
C GLN A 256 2.27 19.42 3.68
N PRO A 257 1.43 19.27 2.62
CA PRO A 257 1.89 19.24 1.24
C PRO A 257 2.69 20.47 0.79
N VAL A 258 2.57 21.60 1.47
CA VAL A 258 3.31 22.85 1.17
C VAL A 258 4.29 23.27 2.26
N ARG A 259 4.40 22.50 3.37
CA ARG A 259 5.26 22.84 4.51
C ARG A 259 6.33 21.80 4.82
N THR A 260 6.11 20.55 4.49
CA THR A 260 7.04 19.47 4.84
C THR A 260 7.96 19.14 3.69
N SER A 261 9.20 18.83 4.00
CA SER A 261 10.24 18.50 3.03
C SER A 261 9.91 17.28 2.17
N GLU A 262 9.11 16.34 2.70
CA GLU A 262 8.69 15.14 1.96
C GLU A 262 7.86 15.45 0.71
N HIS A 263 7.21 16.61 0.66
CA HIS A 263 6.35 17.02 -0.46
C HIS A 263 7.01 18.03 -1.40
N MET A 264 8.16 18.61 -1.00
CA MET A 264 8.82 19.67 -1.79
C MET A 264 9.30 19.19 -3.16
N ALA A 265 9.66 17.91 -3.29
CA ALA A 265 10.04 17.32 -4.57
C ALA A 265 8.90 17.39 -5.60
N ALA A 266 7.67 17.12 -5.18
CA ALA A 266 6.49 17.20 -6.04
C ALA A 266 6.21 18.63 -6.52
N LEU A 267 6.32 19.61 -5.61
CA LEU A 267 6.20 21.03 -5.94
C LEU A 267 7.32 21.48 -6.90
N GLY A 268 8.55 21.06 -6.65
CA GLY A 268 9.71 21.38 -7.49
C GLY A 268 9.56 20.86 -8.92
N VAL A 269 9.11 19.62 -9.09
CA VAL A 269 8.84 19.04 -10.42
C VAL A 269 7.66 19.75 -11.10
N PHE A 270 6.62 20.13 -10.36
CA PHE A 270 5.52 20.92 -10.92
C PHE A 270 6.05 22.26 -11.48
N GLY A 271 6.84 22.99 -10.71
CA GLY A 271 7.48 24.24 -11.18
C GLY A 271 8.39 24.02 -12.39
N LEU A 272 9.20 22.96 -12.39
CA LEU A 272 10.06 22.60 -13.51
C LEU A 272 9.26 22.38 -14.80
N LEU A 273 8.17 21.61 -14.74
CA LEU A 273 7.33 21.35 -15.92
C LEU A 273 6.65 22.63 -16.43
N GLN A 274 6.22 23.54 -15.53
CA GLN A 274 5.67 24.84 -15.93
C GLN A 274 6.74 25.69 -16.67
N LEU A 275 7.98 25.69 -16.17
CA LEU A 275 9.08 26.39 -16.81
C LEU A 275 9.42 25.81 -18.18
N ILE A 276 9.44 24.47 -18.31
CA ILE A 276 9.67 23.81 -19.61
C ILE A 276 8.56 24.17 -20.60
N ALA A 277 7.30 24.10 -20.19
CA ALA A 277 6.17 24.46 -21.04
C ALA A 277 6.21 25.93 -21.48
N LEU A 278 6.58 26.84 -20.56
CA LEU A 278 6.77 28.24 -20.87
C LEU A 278 7.94 28.43 -21.86
N THR A 279 9.07 27.76 -21.65
CA THR A 279 10.22 27.85 -22.54
C THR A 279 9.93 27.33 -23.94
N GLU A 280 9.19 26.22 -24.07
CA GLU A 280 8.76 25.70 -25.38
C GLU A 280 7.78 26.66 -26.08
N THR A 281 6.93 27.34 -25.32
CA THR A 281 6.03 28.37 -25.87
C THR A 281 6.83 29.57 -26.38
N VAL A 282 7.77 30.10 -25.58
CA VAL A 282 8.61 31.23 -25.96
C VAL A 282 9.49 30.88 -27.16
N ARG A 283 9.98 29.64 -27.25
CA ARG A 283 10.79 29.17 -28.39
C ARG A 283 10.09 29.35 -29.74
N ARG A 284 8.76 29.35 -29.77
CA ARG A 284 7.97 29.55 -31.00
C ARG A 284 8.00 31.00 -31.49
N TYR A 285 8.35 31.97 -30.62
CA TYR A 285 8.27 33.40 -30.92
C TYR A 285 9.67 34.10 -31.00
N VAL A 286 10.75 33.42 -30.61
CA VAL A 286 12.09 34.01 -30.46
C VAL A 286 13.11 33.28 -31.33
N SER A 287 14.11 34.02 -31.88
CA SER A 287 15.19 33.41 -32.68
C SER A 287 16.05 32.44 -31.86
N SER A 288 16.59 31.41 -32.51
CA SER A 288 17.36 30.34 -31.85
C SER A 288 18.56 30.81 -31.03
N ALA A 289 19.23 31.91 -31.45
CA ALA A 289 20.38 32.47 -30.74
C ALA A 289 19.96 33.21 -29.46
N GLN A 290 18.95 34.07 -29.56
CA GLN A 290 18.37 34.80 -28.41
C GLN A 290 17.73 33.84 -27.42
N PHE A 291 17.05 32.79 -27.90
CA PHE A 291 16.46 31.77 -27.07
C PHE A 291 17.47 31.05 -26.18
N LYS A 292 18.63 30.63 -26.75
CA LYS A 292 19.69 29.95 -25.98
C LYS A 292 20.22 30.80 -24.83
N VAL A 293 20.42 32.12 -25.08
CA VAL A 293 20.90 33.05 -24.04
C VAL A 293 19.82 33.29 -22.99
N LEU A 294 18.58 33.57 -23.43
CA LEU A 294 17.45 33.81 -22.54
C LEU A 294 17.18 32.60 -21.61
N VAL A 295 17.10 31.38 -22.16
CA VAL A 295 16.85 30.17 -21.37
C VAL A 295 17.96 29.90 -20.37
N ARG A 296 19.25 29.99 -20.79
CA ARG A 296 20.36 29.76 -19.87
C ARG A 296 20.35 30.74 -18.71
N ALA A 297 20.14 32.01 -19.00
CA ALA A 297 20.09 33.07 -17.98
C ALA A 297 18.87 32.87 -17.06
N SER A 298 17.70 32.65 -17.63
CA SER A 298 16.46 32.46 -16.85
C SER A 298 16.51 31.19 -15.96
N VAL A 299 16.98 30.06 -16.49
CA VAL A 299 17.13 28.82 -15.72
C VAL A 299 18.13 29.01 -14.58
N ALA A 300 19.26 29.65 -14.82
CA ALA A 300 20.26 29.93 -13.78
C ALA A 300 19.70 30.85 -12.67
N ILE A 301 19.03 31.93 -13.05
CA ILE A 301 18.44 32.88 -12.10
C ILE A 301 17.32 32.22 -11.29
N LEU A 302 16.41 31.49 -11.95
CA LEU A 302 15.29 30.83 -11.28
C LEU A 302 15.76 29.69 -10.37
N ALA A 303 16.74 28.91 -10.79
CA ALA A 303 17.34 27.87 -9.97
C ALA A 303 18.00 28.45 -8.71
N LEU A 304 18.77 29.55 -8.89
CA LEU A 304 19.42 30.26 -7.78
C LEU A 304 18.37 30.87 -6.83
N ALA A 305 17.35 31.53 -7.38
CA ALA A 305 16.25 32.10 -6.59
C ALA A 305 15.44 31.06 -5.83
N ALA A 306 15.13 29.94 -6.48
CA ALA A 306 14.43 28.82 -5.85
C ALA A 306 15.27 28.19 -4.73
N PHE A 307 16.56 27.99 -4.97
CA PHE A 307 17.48 27.49 -3.95
C PHE A 307 17.60 28.46 -2.76
N ALA A 308 17.79 29.76 -3.03
CA ALA A 308 17.86 30.80 -2.00
C ALA A 308 16.55 30.88 -1.19
N ALA A 309 15.39 30.81 -1.86
CA ALA A 309 14.09 30.78 -1.23
C ALA A 309 13.90 29.53 -0.34
N LEU A 310 14.32 28.36 -0.84
CA LEU A 310 14.27 27.12 -0.08
C LEU A 310 15.12 27.21 1.20
N VAL A 311 16.35 27.70 1.09
CA VAL A 311 17.25 27.89 2.23
C VAL A 311 16.66 28.90 3.22
N ALA A 312 16.17 30.04 2.73
CA ALA A 312 15.58 31.08 3.56
C ALA A 312 14.31 30.59 4.31
N LEU A 313 13.42 29.88 3.63
CA LEU A 313 12.19 29.32 4.21
C LEU A 313 12.49 28.19 5.20
N THR A 314 13.52 27.39 4.95
CA THR A 314 13.97 26.37 5.89
C THR A 314 14.57 27.01 7.14
N TYR A 315 15.43 28.03 6.97
CA TYR A 315 16.04 28.75 8.08
C TYR A 315 15.03 29.56 8.90
N ALA A 316 14.01 30.10 8.24
CA ALA A 316 12.90 30.80 8.90
C ALA A 316 11.89 29.85 9.57
N GLY A 317 12.07 28.53 9.47
CA GLY A 317 11.19 27.52 10.10
C GLY A 317 9.85 27.31 9.40
N TYR A 318 9.63 27.89 8.23
CA TYR A 318 8.40 27.64 7.45
C TYR A 318 8.37 26.26 6.80
N ILE A 319 9.54 25.71 6.44
CA ILE A 319 9.68 24.36 5.93
C ILE A 319 10.22 23.48 7.06
N ALA A 320 9.44 22.52 7.50
CA ALA A 320 9.88 21.57 8.51
C ALA A 320 10.95 20.63 7.93
N PRO A 321 12.10 20.45 8.61
CA PRO A 321 13.11 19.49 8.18
C PRO A 321 12.57 18.08 8.27
N TRP A 322 13.24 17.14 7.61
CA TRP A 322 12.95 15.72 7.76
C TRP A 322 13.10 15.31 9.22
N THR A 323 12.00 14.84 9.81
CA THR A 323 11.96 14.45 11.23
C THR A 323 11.10 13.19 11.40
N GLY A 324 11.24 12.54 12.55
CA GLY A 324 10.42 11.40 12.93
C GLY A 324 10.67 10.15 12.08
N ARG A 325 9.60 9.41 11.79
CA ARG A 325 9.67 8.10 11.11
C ARG A 325 10.28 8.16 9.71
N PHE A 326 10.07 9.24 8.99
CA PHE A 326 10.59 9.38 7.62
C PHE A 326 12.11 9.54 7.59
N TYR A 327 12.70 10.14 8.62
CA TYR A 327 14.16 10.24 8.71
C TYR A 327 14.83 8.87 8.88
N SER A 328 14.16 7.93 9.54
CA SER A 328 14.67 6.56 9.71
C SER A 328 14.75 5.76 8.40
N LEU A 329 14.11 6.20 7.34
CA LEU A 329 14.29 5.62 5.99
C LEU A 329 15.67 5.91 5.39
N TRP A 330 16.35 6.95 5.87
CA TRP A 330 17.68 7.34 5.42
C TRP A 330 18.76 6.96 6.44
N ASP A 331 18.49 7.19 7.73
CA ASP A 331 19.35 6.80 8.84
C ASP A 331 18.65 5.76 9.71
N THR A 332 19.00 4.50 9.51
CA THR A 332 18.44 3.36 10.25
C THR A 332 18.77 3.40 11.76
N SER A 333 19.79 4.17 12.16
CA SER A 333 20.16 4.34 13.57
C SER A 333 19.34 5.42 14.28
N TYR A 334 18.66 6.29 13.53
CA TYR A 334 17.89 7.42 14.07
C TYR A 334 16.81 6.97 15.04
N ALA A 335 16.00 5.99 14.63
CA ALA A 335 14.92 5.47 15.49
C ALA A 335 15.45 4.88 16.81
N LYS A 336 16.57 4.18 16.77
CA LYS A 336 17.21 3.61 17.98
C LYS A 336 17.68 4.68 18.96
N LYS A 337 18.14 5.83 18.44
CA LYS A 337 18.67 6.93 19.27
C LYS A 337 17.59 7.87 19.77
N HIS A 338 16.59 8.18 18.94
CA HIS A 338 15.64 9.26 19.20
C HIS A 338 14.21 8.78 19.49
N ILE A 339 13.83 7.57 19.05
CA ILE A 339 12.46 7.05 19.21
C ILE A 339 12.53 5.54 19.57
N PRO A 340 13.02 5.18 20.78
CA PRO A 340 13.24 3.79 21.18
C PRO A 340 12.00 2.90 21.08
N ILE A 341 10.81 3.45 21.35
CA ILE A 341 9.52 2.74 21.22
C ILE A 341 9.31 2.24 19.78
N ILE A 342 9.56 3.08 18.77
CA ILE A 342 9.43 2.65 17.37
C ILE A 342 10.47 1.59 17.03
N ALA A 343 11.69 1.73 17.55
CA ALA A 343 12.76 0.76 17.33
C ALA A 343 12.51 -0.59 18.03
N SER A 344 11.67 -0.66 19.06
CA SER A 344 11.33 -1.91 19.75
C SER A 344 10.34 -2.78 18.96
N VAL A 345 9.58 -2.19 18.04
CA VAL A 345 8.60 -2.93 17.23
C VAL A 345 9.30 -3.70 16.12
N SER A 346 9.05 -5.01 16.03
CA SER A 346 9.73 -5.92 15.09
C SER A 346 9.51 -5.54 13.62
N GLU A 347 8.36 -5.01 13.26
CA GLU A 347 8.04 -4.61 11.88
C GLU A 347 8.83 -3.40 11.37
N HIS A 348 9.46 -2.63 12.27
CA HIS A 348 10.34 -1.51 11.94
C HIS A 348 11.82 -1.89 11.82
N GLN A 349 12.15 -3.16 12.01
CA GLN A 349 13.50 -3.67 11.81
C GLN A 349 13.75 -4.05 10.35
N PRO A 350 15.03 -4.06 9.89
CA PRO A 350 15.37 -4.57 8.58
C PRO A 350 14.98 -6.05 8.42
N PRO A 351 14.47 -6.48 7.25
CA PRO A 351 14.12 -7.87 7.00
C PRO A 351 15.36 -8.76 6.88
N ALA A 352 15.17 -10.04 7.18
CA ALA A 352 16.11 -11.08 6.77
C ALA A 352 15.77 -11.57 5.35
N TRP A 353 16.72 -12.20 4.66
CA TRP A 353 16.46 -12.81 3.34
C TRP A 353 15.34 -13.86 3.36
N SER A 354 15.23 -14.60 4.46
CA SER A 354 14.16 -15.58 4.67
C SER A 354 12.77 -14.96 4.59
N THR A 355 12.59 -13.72 5.04
CA THR A 355 11.31 -13.00 4.98
C THR A 355 10.85 -12.79 3.53
N TYR A 356 11.76 -12.42 2.63
CA TYR A 356 11.42 -12.28 1.22
C TYR A 356 10.99 -13.59 0.57
N PHE A 357 11.65 -14.71 0.90
CA PHE A 357 11.26 -16.01 0.37
C PHE A 357 9.96 -16.53 1.01
N LEU A 358 9.71 -16.18 2.27
CA LEU A 358 8.45 -16.50 2.95
C LEU A 358 7.26 -15.80 2.27
N ASP A 359 7.41 -14.52 1.97
CA ASP A 359 6.33 -13.67 1.47
C ASP A 359 6.16 -13.72 -0.05
N LEU A 360 7.24 -13.97 -0.80
CA LEU A 360 7.28 -13.87 -2.26
C LEU A 360 7.65 -15.17 -2.96
N HIS A 361 8.27 -16.14 -2.27
CA HIS A 361 8.71 -17.43 -2.78
C HIS A 361 9.47 -17.30 -4.12
N CYS A 362 9.07 -18.03 -5.16
CA CYS A 362 9.69 -17.97 -6.48
C CYS A 362 9.52 -16.62 -7.21
N LEU A 363 8.55 -15.80 -6.82
CA LEU A 363 8.39 -14.48 -7.42
C LEU A 363 9.60 -13.59 -7.17
N ALA A 364 10.32 -13.78 -6.04
CA ALA A 364 11.57 -13.08 -5.75
C ALA A 364 12.66 -13.38 -6.80
N LEU A 365 12.66 -14.56 -7.40
CA LEU A 365 13.60 -14.94 -8.47
C LEU A 365 13.13 -14.47 -9.85
N LEU A 366 11.82 -14.45 -10.09
CA LEU A 366 11.23 -13.96 -11.35
C LEU A 366 11.26 -12.43 -11.46
N PHE A 367 11.31 -11.72 -10.33
CA PHE A 367 11.31 -10.26 -10.26
C PHE A 367 12.44 -9.61 -11.07
N PRO A 368 13.75 -9.94 -10.87
CA PRO A 368 14.82 -9.38 -11.67
C PRO A 368 14.76 -9.78 -13.14
N ALA A 369 14.25 -10.97 -13.45
CA ALA A 369 14.03 -11.39 -14.84
C ALA A 369 12.97 -10.53 -15.53
N GLY A 370 11.88 -10.20 -14.83
CA GLY A 370 10.85 -9.29 -15.34
C GLY A 370 11.39 -7.90 -15.60
N LEU A 371 12.19 -7.36 -14.70
CA LEU A 371 12.87 -6.07 -14.91
C LEU A 371 13.76 -6.09 -16.15
N PHE A 372 14.52 -7.17 -16.35
CA PHE A 372 15.36 -7.32 -17.54
C PHE A 372 14.52 -7.25 -18.83
N PHE A 373 13.37 -7.92 -18.89
CA PHE A 373 12.50 -7.84 -20.05
C PHE A 373 11.90 -6.44 -20.27
N LEU A 374 11.56 -5.72 -19.21
CA LEU A 374 11.10 -4.33 -19.30
C LEU A 374 12.20 -3.38 -19.81
N PHE A 375 13.47 -3.63 -19.47
CA PHE A 375 14.59 -2.88 -19.99
C PHE A 375 14.86 -3.11 -21.49
N GLN A 376 14.52 -4.26 -22.03
CA GLN A 376 14.71 -4.55 -23.46
C GLN A 376 13.86 -3.65 -24.37
N GLU A 377 12.68 -3.23 -23.89
CA GLU A 377 11.79 -2.34 -24.61
C GLU A 377 11.39 -1.18 -23.69
N LEU A 378 12.29 -0.22 -23.46
CA LEU A 378 12.12 0.82 -22.46
C LEU A 378 11.11 1.88 -22.90
N ARG A 379 9.81 1.60 -22.73
CA ARG A 379 8.70 2.56 -22.89
C ARG A 379 8.55 3.42 -21.64
N ASP A 380 7.79 4.50 -21.71
CA ASP A 380 7.59 5.42 -20.57
C ASP A 380 6.94 4.69 -19.38
N GLU A 381 6.01 3.77 -19.63
CA GLU A 381 5.37 2.92 -18.64
C GLU A 381 6.39 1.99 -17.95
N HIS A 382 7.34 1.45 -18.71
CA HIS A 382 8.40 0.57 -18.18
C HIS A 382 9.37 1.34 -17.29
N VAL A 383 9.70 2.60 -17.65
CA VAL A 383 10.52 3.48 -16.79
C VAL A 383 9.88 3.64 -15.42
N PHE A 384 8.54 3.81 -15.36
CA PHE A 384 7.82 3.89 -14.08
C PHE A 384 8.02 2.63 -13.23
N VAL A 385 7.81 1.45 -13.81
CA VAL A 385 7.93 0.17 -13.08
C VAL A 385 9.36 -0.05 -12.62
N VAL A 386 10.37 0.30 -13.42
CA VAL A 386 11.79 0.20 -13.04
C VAL A 386 12.11 1.09 -11.84
N ILE A 387 11.66 2.35 -11.86
CA ILE A 387 11.85 3.27 -10.72
C ILE A 387 11.13 2.73 -9.49
N TYR A 388 9.90 2.26 -9.64
CA TYR A 388 9.13 1.64 -8.58
C TYR A 388 9.87 0.45 -7.97
N ALA A 389 10.41 -0.43 -8.80
CA ALA A 389 11.16 -1.60 -8.36
C ALA A 389 12.40 -1.22 -7.55
N VAL A 390 13.18 -0.24 -8.00
CA VAL A 390 14.37 0.22 -7.28
C VAL A 390 14.01 0.83 -5.93
N MET A 391 13.05 1.75 -5.92
CA MET A 391 12.65 2.46 -4.70
C MET A 391 11.99 1.52 -3.67
N ALA A 392 11.07 0.67 -4.12
CA ALA A 392 10.40 -0.28 -3.24
C ALA A 392 11.36 -1.33 -2.68
N SER A 393 12.33 -1.81 -3.48
CA SER A 393 13.37 -2.72 -3.00
C SER A 393 14.25 -2.07 -1.94
N TYR A 394 14.66 -0.82 -2.14
CA TYR A 394 15.44 -0.08 -1.16
C TYR A 394 14.66 0.07 0.17
N PHE A 395 13.44 0.57 0.12
CA PHE A 395 12.63 0.80 1.31
C PHE A 395 12.26 -0.50 2.04
N SER A 396 11.97 -1.57 1.31
CA SER A 396 11.72 -2.88 1.92
C SER A 396 12.96 -3.42 2.65
N GLY A 397 14.17 -3.13 2.16
CA GLY A 397 15.42 -3.48 2.84
C GLY A 397 15.68 -2.69 4.13
N VAL A 398 15.10 -1.50 4.25
CA VAL A 398 15.20 -0.68 5.47
C VAL A 398 14.23 -1.17 6.56
N MET A 399 13.03 -1.61 6.18
CA MET A 399 11.95 -1.93 7.13
C MET A 399 11.07 -3.06 6.60
N VAL A 400 10.86 -4.11 7.41
CA VAL A 400 10.03 -5.29 7.05
C VAL A 400 8.64 -4.87 6.57
N ARG A 401 7.98 -3.95 7.27
CA ARG A 401 6.65 -3.47 6.92
C ARG A 401 6.53 -3.00 5.47
N LEU A 402 7.60 -2.47 4.88
CA LEU A 402 7.60 -1.94 3.51
C LEU A 402 7.72 -3.03 2.42
N ILE A 403 7.87 -4.32 2.79
CA ILE A 403 7.68 -5.44 1.85
C ILE A 403 6.28 -5.39 1.23
N LEU A 404 5.30 -4.88 1.99
CA LEU A 404 3.93 -4.68 1.51
C LEU A 404 3.86 -3.76 0.27
N THR A 405 4.70 -2.72 0.21
CA THR A 405 4.77 -1.82 -0.95
C THR A 405 5.56 -2.42 -2.12
N LEU A 406 6.50 -3.33 -1.84
CA LEU A 406 7.28 -4.04 -2.84
C LEU A 406 6.47 -5.16 -3.52
N THR A 407 5.62 -5.87 -2.77
CA THR A 407 4.86 -7.04 -3.25
C THR A 407 4.11 -6.79 -4.56
N PRO A 408 3.33 -5.70 -4.75
CA PRO A 408 2.67 -5.43 -6.02
C PRO A 408 3.64 -5.31 -7.19
N CYS A 409 4.78 -4.66 -6.99
CA CYS A 409 5.81 -4.49 -8.01
C CYS A 409 6.44 -5.84 -8.42
N VAL A 410 6.73 -6.68 -7.43
CA VAL A 410 7.25 -8.04 -7.67
C VAL A 410 6.25 -8.87 -8.45
N CYS A 411 4.96 -8.83 -8.09
CA CYS A 411 3.92 -9.55 -8.82
C CYS A 411 3.81 -9.11 -10.28
N VAL A 412 3.88 -7.80 -10.55
CA VAL A 412 3.86 -7.25 -11.91
C VAL A 412 5.06 -7.72 -12.71
N CYS A 413 6.27 -7.55 -12.20
CA CYS A 413 7.49 -7.93 -12.89
C CYS A 413 7.58 -9.46 -13.09
N ALA A 414 7.25 -10.25 -12.07
CA ALA A 414 7.24 -11.71 -12.15
C ALA A 414 6.23 -12.22 -13.19
N ALA A 415 5.07 -11.56 -13.30
CA ALA A 415 4.06 -11.88 -14.31
C ALA A 415 4.55 -11.58 -15.72
N VAL A 416 5.23 -10.45 -15.93
CA VAL A 416 5.88 -10.13 -17.21
C VAL A 416 6.93 -11.17 -17.56
N ALA A 417 7.75 -11.61 -16.59
CA ALA A 417 8.75 -12.66 -16.78
C ALA A 417 8.10 -13.98 -17.17
N ALA A 418 7.14 -14.47 -16.38
CA ALA A 418 6.47 -15.75 -16.62
C ALA A 418 5.73 -15.75 -17.96
N SER A 419 4.98 -14.71 -18.29
CA SER A 419 4.31 -14.56 -19.58
C SER A 419 5.31 -14.56 -20.74
N THR A 420 6.44 -13.86 -20.62
CA THR A 420 7.47 -13.81 -21.67
C THR A 420 8.15 -15.16 -21.87
N LEU A 421 8.41 -15.89 -20.80
CA LEU A 421 8.94 -17.26 -20.87
C LEU A 421 7.93 -18.20 -21.56
N ILE A 422 6.65 -18.14 -21.20
CA ILE A 422 5.60 -18.94 -21.84
C ILE A 422 5.54 -18.63 -23.34
N ASP A 423 5.49 -17.36 -23.73
CA ASP A 423 5.45 -16.95 -25.14
C ASP A 423 6.68 -17.45 -25.93
N THR A 424 7.86 -17.35 -25.32
CA THR A 424 9.11 -17.74 -25.95
C THR A 424 9.19 -19.24 -26.18
N TYR A 425 8.79 -20.03 -25.18
CA TYR A 425 8.96 -21.47 -25.19
C TYR A 425 7.70 -22.25 -25.62
N ALA A 426 6.48 -21.76 -25.38
CA ALA A 426 5.27 -22.40 -25.89
C ALA A 426 5.07 -22.20 -27.40
N GLY A 427 5.71 -21.18 -27.98
CA GLY A 427 5.63 -20.91 -29.42
C GLY A 427 4.24 -20.44 -29.87
N ALA A 428 3.49 -19.81 -29.00
CA ALA A 428 2.08 -19.46 -29.20
C ALA A 428 1.86 -18.14 -29.96
N SER A 429 2.88 -17.48 -30.50
CA SER A 429 2.66 -16.23 -31.26
C SER A 429 2.66 -16.48 -32.78
N PRO A 430 1.46 -16.58 -33.41
CA PRO A 430 1.34 -16.52 -34.88
C PRO A 430 1.52 -15.10 -35.44
N GLU A 431 1.45 -14.08 -34.58
CA GLU A 431 1.52 -12.66 -34.93
C GLU A 431 2.75 -11.98 -34.36
N ALA A 432 3.94 -12.53 -34.60
CA ALA A 432 5.14 -11.71 -34.49
C ALA A 432 5.03 -10.62 -35.59
N PRO A 433 5.09 -9.32 -35.26
CA PRO A 433 5.12 -8.27 -36.27
C PRO A 433 6.24 -8.63 -37.25
N LYS A 434 5.97 -8.47 -38.57
CA LYS A 434 6.96 -8.70 -39.65
C LYS A 434 8.24 -7.94 -39.29
N ARG A 435 9.15 -8.58 -38.58
CA ARG A 435 10.45 -8.04 -38.25
C ARG A 435 11.24 -7.89 -39.53
N THR A 436 11.65 -6.68 -39.81
CA THR A 436 12.59 -6.33 -40.87
C THR A 436 13.79 -7.29 -40.86
N GLU A 437 14.22 -7.71 -42.04
CA GLU A 437 15.16 -8.83 -42.38
C GLU A 437 16.57 -8.80 -41.74
N ARG A 438 16.83 -8.06 -40.69
CA ARG A 438 18.18 -7.86 -40.10
C ARG A 438 18.43 -8.50 -38.74
N THR A 439 17.52 -9.28 -38.19
CA THR A 439 17.81 -10.03 -36.95
C THR A 439 18.17 -11.48 -37.25
N PRO A 440 19.32 -12.00 -36.74
CA PRO A 440 19.69 -13.39 -36.94
C PRO A 440 18.58 -14.31 -36.43
N ARG A 441 18.16 -15.28 -37.23
CA ARG A 441 17.27 -16.37 -36.84
C ARG A 441 17.86 -17.05 -35.62
N THR A 442 17.39 -16.76 -34.43
CA THR A 442 17.66 -17.60 -33.26
C THR A 442 17.15 -18.99 -33.57
N LYS A 443 18.05 -19.97 -33.57
CA LYS A 443 17.71 -21.40 -33.79
C LYS A 443 16.62 -21.73 -32.76
N ARG A 444 15.45 -22.18 -33.26
CA ARG A 444 14.39 -22.66 -32.37
C ARG A 444 14.97 -23.82 -31.56
N LEU A 445 14.85 -23.76 -30.25
CA LEU A 445 15.25 -24.86 -29.38
C LEU A 445 14.45 -26.13 -29.73
N PRO A 446 15.04 -27.32 -29.55
CA PRO A 446 14.34 -28.60 -29.69
C PRO A 446 13.05 -28.62 -28.85
N ILE A 447 12.06 -29.36 -29.32
CA ILE A 447 10.74 -29.41 -28.64
C ILE A 447 10.88 -29.96 -27.21
N GLU A 448 11.80 -30.89 -26.98
CA GLU A 448 12.08 -31.48 -25.67
C GLU A 448 12.55 -30.39 -24.67
N SER A 449 13.50 -29.54 -25.10
CA SER A 449 14.01 -28.44 -24.27
C SER A 449 12.91 -27.43 -23.94
N ARG A 450 12.01 -27.17 -24.89
CA ARG A 450 10.88 -26.25 -24.70
C ARG A 450 9.87 -26.82 -23.69
N CYS A 451 9.50 -28.09 -23.84
CA CYS A 451 8.62 -28.79 -22.91
C CYS A 451 9.24 -28.85 -21.50
N LEU A 452 10.56 -29.09 -21.42
CA LEU A 452 11.26 -29.09 -20.14
C LEU A 452 11.16 -27.72 -19.43
N VAL A 453 11.45 -26.62 -20.14
CA VAL A 453 11.38 -25.26 -19.54
C VAL A 453 9.98 -24.93 -19.08
N ILE A 454 8.95 -25.21 -19.90
CA ILE A 454 7.56 -24.96 -19.53
C ILE A 454 7.14 -25.87 -18.37
N GLY A 455 7.51 -27.15 -18.40
CA GLY A 455 7.22 -28.08 -17.30
C GLY A 455 7.85 -27.63 -15.98
N CYS A 456 9.12 -27.18 -16.01
CA CYS A 456 9.77 -26.60 -14.83
C CYS A 456 9.07 -25.32 -14.33
N LEU A 457 8.69 -24.41 -15.24
CA LEU A 457 7.97 -23.20 -14.88
C LEU A 457 6.62 -23.52 -14.22
N MET A 458 5.86 -24.46 -14.81
CA MET A 458 4.56 -24.87 -14.25
C MET A 458 4.72 -25.50 -12.87
N LEU A 459 5.73 -26.36 -12.69
CA LEU A 459 6.04 -26.95 -11.39
C LEU A 459 6.38 -25.88 -10.34
N VAL A 460 7.20 -24.90 -10.70
CA VAL A 460 7.57 -23.79 -9.80
C VAL A 460 6.36 -22.96 -9.43
N LEU A 461 5.44 -22.70 -10.37
CA LEU A 461 4.20 -21.98 -10.11
C LEU A 461 3.23 -22.79 -9.23
N GLU A 462 3.17 -24.11 -9.42
CA GLU A 462 2.38 -25.00 -8.56
C GLU A 462 2.91 -25.02 -7.12
N LEU A 463 4.23 -25.15 -6.96
CA LEU A 463 4.88 -25.04 -5.65
C LEU A 463 4.65 -23.69 -5.00
N PHE A 464 4.58 -22.61 -5.78
CA PHE A 464 4.21 -21.29 -5.28
C PHE A 464 2.78 -21.27 -4.71
N VAL A 465 1.81 -21.84 -5.41
CA VAL A 465 0.41 -21.90 -4.93
C VAL A 465 0.32 -22.70 -3.62
N LEU A 466 1.00 -23.85 -3.56
CA LEU A 466 1.05 -24.68 -2.34
C LEU A 466 1.69 -23.92 -1.18
N HIS A 467 2.81 -23.26 -1.41
CA HIS A 467 3.48 -22.42 -0.41
C HIS A 467 2.57 -21.30 0.09
N CYS A 468 1.93 -20.55 -0.82
CA CYS A 468 1.01 -19.46 -0.46
C CYS A 468 -0.13 -19.96 0.42
N THR A 469 -0.73 -21.10 0.07
CA THR A 469 -1.82 -21.69 0.85
C THR A 469 -1.35 -22.11 2.24
N MET A 470 -0.20 -22.76 2.32
CA MET A 470 0.39 -23.20 3.58
C MET A 470 0.71 -22.00 4.50
N ILE A 471 1.45 -21.02 4.00
CA ILE A 471 1.86 -19.85 4.81
C ILE A 471 0.62 -19.05 5.23
N THR A 472 -0.31 -18.79 4.33
CA THR A 472 -1.54 -18.06 4.67
C THR A 472 -2.32 -18.77 5.77
N SER A 473 -2.50 -20.09 5.65
CA SER A 473 -3.31 -20.84 6.60
C SER A 473 -2.63 -21.02 7.96
N MET A 474 -1.29 -21.13 8.02
CA MET A 474 -0.57 -21.43 9.25
C MET A 474 0.01 -20.18 9.94
N ALA A 475 0.55 -19.23 9.17
CA ALA A 475 1.26 -18.08 9.73
C ALA A 475 0.38 -16.83 9.86
N TYR A 476 -0.43 -16.52 8.82
CA TYR A 476 -1.12 -15.23 8.75
C TYR A 476 -2.61 -15.27 9.13
N SER A 477 -3.20 -16.45 9.31
CA SER A 477 -4.64 -16.60 9.62
C SER A 477 -4.95 -16.83 11.10
N SER A 478 -3.95 -16.78 11.96
CA SER A 478 -4.15 -16.92 13.41
C SER A 478 -4.38 -15.55 14.05
N PRO A 479 -5.53 -15.31 14.70
CA PRO A 479 -5.76 -14.05 15.42
C PRO A 479 -4.82 -13.96 16.62
N SER A 480 -4.33 -12.75 16.91
CA SER A 480 -3.45 -12.51 18.07
C SER A 480 -4.16 -12.68 19.42
N VAL A 481 -5.49 -12.57 19.41
CA VAL A 481 -6.34 -12.69 20.63
C VAL A 481 -6.65 -14.14 20.98
N VAL A 482 -6.64 -15.03 19.97
CA VAL A 482 -6.92 -16.47 20.14
C VAL A 482 -5.76 -17.24 19.53
N LEU A 483 -5.05 -18.00 20.34
CA LEU A 483 -3.92 -18.81 19.91
C LEU A 483 -4.37 -20.27 19.74
N ALA A 484 -3.88 -20.93 18.70
CA ALA A 484 -4.07 -22.36 18.52
C ALA A 484 -2.72 -23.08 18.59
N SER A 485 -2.61 -24.09 19.46
CA SER A 485 -1.46 -24.97 19.55
C SER A 485 -1.86 -26.37 19.10
N GLN A 486 -1.06 -26.98 18.23
CA GLN A 486 -1.22 -28.39 17.88
C GLN A 486 -0.49 -29.28 18.87
N GLN A 487 -1.18 -30.23 19.45
CA GLN A 487 -0.57 -31.26 20.29
C GLN A 487 0.02 -32.38 19.43
N ASN A 488 0.88 -33.21 20.04
CA ASN A 488 1.54 -34.31 19.34
C ASN A 488 0.58 -35.41 18.83
N ASP A 489 -0.63 -35.45 19.37
CA ASP A 489 -1.70 -36.37 18.96
C ASP A 489 -2.54 -35.86 17.76
N GLY A 490 -2.18 -34.67 17.23
CA GLY A 490 -2.91 -34.02 16.14
C GLY A 490 -4.15 -33.22 16.58
N SER A 491 -4.46 -33.19 17.87
CA SER A 491 -5.52 -32.32 18.39
C SER A 491 -5.08 -30.87 18.46
N SER A 492 -6.00 -29.92 18.22
CA SER A 492 -5.73 -28.50 18.40
C SER A 492 -6.29 -28.02 19.74
N VAL A 493 -5.44 -27.40 20.55
CA VAL A 493 -5.85 -26.71 21.78
C VAL A 493 -5.94 -25.22 21.45
N ILE A 494 -7.09 -24.63 21.71
CA ILE A 494 -7.33 -23.20 21.58
C ILE A 494 -7.06 -22.57 22.93
N ILE A 495 -6.14 -21.58 22.96
CA ILE A 495 -5.78 -20.78 24.13
C ILE A 495 -6.44 -19.43 23.95
N ASP A 496 -7.46 -19.14 24.73
CA ASP A 496 -8.32 -17.96 24.65
C ASP A 496 -8.18 -17.03 25.88
N ASP A 497 -7.06 -17.11 26.55
CA ASP A 497 -6.81 -16.44 27.84
C ASP A 497 -6.94 -14.91 27.76
N PHE A 498 -6.55 -14.31 26.63
CA PHE A 498 -6.69 -12.86 26.42
C PHE A 498 -8.15 -12.41 26.42
N ARG A 499 -8.99 -13.10 25.68
CA ARG A 499 -10.41 -12.77 25.58
C ARG A 499 -11.13 -13.02 26.91
N GLU A 500 -10.79 -14.09 27.59
CA GLU A 500 -11.30 -14.39 28.92
C GLU A 500 -10.88 -13.33 29.94
N ALA A 501 -9.63 -12.90 29.92
CA ALA A 501 -9.12 -11.84 30.80
C ALA A 501 -9.85 -10.50 30.54
N TYR A 502 -10.08 -10.12 29.28
CA TYR A 502 -10.82 -8.90 28.95
C TYR A 502 -12.29 -9.01 29.37
N TYR A 503 -12.92 -10.18 29.22
CA TYR A 503 -14.26 -10.44 29.70
C TYR A 503 -14.33 -10.37 31.23
N TRP A 504 -13.36 -10.95 31.93
CA TRP A 504 -13.26 -10.86 33.39
C TRP A 504 -13.14 -9.41 33.86
N LEU A 505 -12.25 -8.62 33.25
CA LEU A 505 -12.09 -7.19 33.54
C LEU A 505 -13.41 -6.43 33.36
N ARG A 506 -14.15 -6.74 32.29
CA ARG A 506 -15.44 -6.11 32.01
C ARG A 506 -16.46 -6.39 33.09
N GLN A 507 -16.53 -7.61 33.60
CA GLN A 507 -17.58 -8.04 34.52
C GLN A 507 -17.23 -7.77 35.99
N ASN A 508 -15.97 -7.81 36.36
CA ASN A 508 -15.56 -7.83 37.76
C ASN A 508 -14.91 -6.52 38.24
N THR A 509 -14.79 -5.51 37.38
CA THR A 509 -14.22 -4.20 37.77
C THR A 509 -15.24 -3.09 37.53
N PRO A 510 -15.19 -1.97 38.32
CA PRO A 510 -16.07 -0.80 38.10
C PRO A 510 -15.92 -0.23 36.68
N GLU A 511 -16.94 0.46 36.17
CA GLU A 511 -16.93 1.04 34.82
C GLU A 511 -15.81 2.09 34.63
N ASP A 512 -15.46 2.82 35.69
CA ASP A 512 -14.39 3.83 35.73
C ASP A 512 -13.03 3.25 36.13
N ALA A 513 -12.90 1.92 36.21
CA ALA A 513 -11.64 1.27 36.57
C ALA A 513 -10.55 1.58 35.56
N LYS A 514 -9.36 1.94 36.09
CA LYS A 514 -8.16 2.26 35.31
C LYS A 514 -7.23 1.07 35.31
N VAL A 515 -7.00 0.51 34.14
CA VAL A 515 -6.17 -0.67 33.95
C VAL A 515 -4.80 -0.27 33.43
N MET A 516 -3.73 -0.77 34.03
CA MET A 516 -2.36 -0.57 33.56
C MET A 516 -1.86 -1.87 32.92
N SER A 517 -1.39 -1.78 31.68
CA SER A 517 -0.82 -2.90 30.94
C SER A 517 0.32 -2.42 30.05
N TRP A 518 1.00 -3.36 29.38
CA TRP A 518 1.91 -3.02 28.29
C TRP A 518 1.15 -2.24 27.21
N TRP A 519 1.80 -1.27 26.58
CA TRP A 519 1.15 -0.30 25.70
C TRP A 519 0.38 -0.92 24.52
N ASP A 520 0.83 -2.04 23.98
CA ASP A 520 0.21 -2.73 22.85
C ASP A 520 -1.23 -3.20 23.14
N TYR A 521 -1.50 -3.66 24.38
CA TYR A 521 -2.82 -4.18 24.76
C TYR A 521 -3.89 -3.11 24.98
N GLY A 522 -3.49 -1.84 24.98
CA GLY A 522 -4.38 -0.72 25.33
C GLY A 522 -5.63 -0.63 24.50
N TYR A 523 -5.50 -0.79 23.21
CA TYR A 523 -6.67 -0.69 22.31
C TYR A 523 -7.61 -1.89 22.43
N GLN A 524 -7.09 -3.07 22.73
CA GLN A 524 -7.91 -4.25 22.99
C GLN A 524 -8.66 -4.11 24.32
N ILE A 525 -8.01 -3.63 25.38
CA ILE A 525 -8.65 -3.38 26.67
C ILE A 525 -9.74 -2.33 26.54
N ALA A 526 -9.48 -1.22 25.88
CA ALA A 526 -10.47 -0.18 25.63
C ALA A 526 -11.63 -0.66 24.75
N GLY A 527 -11.36 -1.55 23.78
CA GLY A 527 -12.37 -2.07 22.85
C GLY A 527 -13.20 -3.25 23.39
N LEU A 528 -12.56 -4.19 24.07
CA LEU A 528 -13.18 -5.43 24.58
C LEU A 528 -13.65 -5.32 26.03
N ALA A 529 -12.82 -4.78 26.90
CA ALA A 529 -13.14 -4.62 28.33
C ALA A 529 -13.90 -3.33 28.63
N ALA A 530 -13.93 -2.37 27.70
CA ALA A 530 -14.55 -1.05 27.86
C ALA A 530 -14.05 -0.27 29.09
N LYS A 531 -12.73 -0.37 29.39
CA LYS A 531 -12.09 0.25 30.54
C LYS A 531 -11.10 1.33 30.09
N GLU A 532 -10.83 2.30 30.99
CA GLU A 532 -9.78 3.29 30.79
C GLU A 532 -8.40 2.64 30.90
N LEU A 533 -7.52 2.93 29.95
CA LEU A 533 -6.16 2.41 29.96
C LEU A 533 -5.17 3.43 30.50
N VAL A 534 -4.41 3.03 31.51
CA VAL A 534 -3.18 3.70 31.96
C VAL A 534 -2.00 3.07 31.23
N VAL A 535 -1.38 3.80 30.31
CA VAL A 535 -0.21 3.28 29.59
C VAL A 535 1.01 3.25 30.53
N ALA A 536 1.56 2.08 30.74
CA ALA A 536 2.88 1.95 31.38
C ALA A 536 3.96 2.20 30.32
N VAL A 537 4.43 3.43 30.19
CA VAL A 537 5.68 3.72 29.46
C VAL A 537 6.84 3.31 30.37
N VAL A 538 7.59 2.31 29.94
CA VAL A 538 8.75 1.80 30.67
C VAL A 538 9.77 2.93 30.88
N GLY A 539 10.06 3.24 32.14
CA GLY A 539 11.22 3.98 32.57
C GLY A 539 10.98 5.23 33.45
N HIS A 540 10.00 6.07 33.19
CA HIS A 540 9.78 7.29 34.01
C HIS A 540 8.43 7.34 34.72
N LEU A 541 7.36 6.76 34.16
CA LEU A 541 6.03 6.79 34.74
C LEU A 541 5.78 5.72 35.80
N VAL A 542 6.59 4.68 35.89
CA VAL A 542 6.50 3.68 36.98
C VAL A 542 6.75 4.32 38.34
N HIS A 543 7.61 5.33 38.43
CA HIS A 543 7.89 6.05 39.68
C HIS A 543 6.70 6.92 40.12
N GLU A 544 5.97 7.53 39.18
CA GLU A 544 4.76 8.33 39.49
C GLU A 544 3.53 7.46 39.74
N ALA A 545 3.35 6.37 38.98
CA ALA A 545 2.25 5.42 39.17
C ALA A 545 2.31 4.73 40.53
N VAL A 546 3.54 4.41 41.04
CA VAL A 546 3.75 3.86 42.40
C VAL A 546 3.44 4.91 43.45
N ALA A 547 3.71 6.19 43.21
CA ALA A 547 3.35 7.29 44.11
C ALA A 547 1.82 7.54 44.19
N HIS A 548 1.07 7.24 43.14
CA HIS A 548 -0.39 7.35 43.09
C HIS A 548 -1.17 6.13 43.58
N ARG A 549 -0.51 5.13 44.16
CA ARG A 549 -1.07 3.85 44.68
C ARG A 549 -2.27 3.99 45.64
N ARG A 550 -2.62 5.20 46.03
CA ARG A 550 -3.74 5.47 46.96
C ARG A 550 -5.09 5.73 46.31
N ARG A 551 -5.22 5.69 44.99
CA ARG A 551 -6.49 5.99 44.28
C ARG A 551 -6.88 4.90 43.26
N GLY A 552 -7.03 3.68 43.71
CA GLY A 552 -7.76 2.64 42.97
C GLY A 552 -7.15 2.18 41.63
N LEU A 553 -5.80 2.22 41.48
CA LEU A 553 -5.14 1.57 40.35
C LEU A 553 -5.08 0.07 40.61
N ILE A 554 -5.77 -0.72 39.82
CA ILE A 554 -5.58 -2.16 39.76
C ILE A 554 -4.37 -2.38 38.81
N VAL A 555 -3.25 -2.75 39.41
CA VAL A 555 -2.05 -3.19 38.68
C VAL A 555 -2.16 -4.69 38.52
N ASP A 556 -2.63 -5.16 37.41
CA ASP A 556 -2.56 -6.60 37.11
C ASP A 556 -1.26 -6.91 36.37
N ALA A 557 -0.39 -7.62 37.06
CA ALA A 557 0.79 -8.28 36.50
C ALA A 557 0.41 -9.61 35.83
N VAL A 558 -0.72 -9.68 35.15
CA VAL A 558 -1.31 -10.95 34.65
C VAL A 558 -0.77 -11.33 33.28
N LEU A 559 0.03 -10.51 32.63
CA LEU A 559 0.52 -10.78 31.27
C LEU A 559 2.06 -10.75 31.21
N ALA A 560 2.72 -11.42 32.11
CA ALA A 560 4.13 -11.75 31.97
C ALA A 560 4.30 -13.15 31.35
#